data_9b80172db9bf08107154b5b8c79e56da
#
_entry.id   9b80172db9bf08107154b5b8c79e56da
#
_cell.length_a   1.000
_cell.length_b   1.000
_cell.length_c   1.000
_cell.angle_alpha   90.00
_cell.angle_beta   90.00
_cell.angle_gamma   90.00
#
_symmetry.space_group_name_H-M   'P 1'
#
loop_
_entity.id
_entity.type
_entity.pdbx_description
1 polymer ?
#
loop_
_entity_poly.entity_id
_entity_poly.type
_entity_poly.pdbx_seq_one_letter_code
_entity_poly.pdbx_strand_id
1 'polypeptide(L)'
;MPLNASDWLIAIAVNTVLLGVAAIVPKKLLTPGGLANAWILGVLVWGCLGWQGYLLVMFYFLVGSGVTFIGKDQKEALGIAEARSGARGAGNVWGSALVGTVCAVLVFVLTDQKIAIDLIPLLTLGFVASFCTKLSDTCGTEIGKAYGQRTFLITTLKPVPRGTEGAVSLEGTIAGVIGSIAIAIVGWVLGLISPIGIGICAIAAFVATTIESLIGATIEDKVPFLTHDVVNILNTLIGAIVAIAIGLAL
;
A
#
# COMPACT_ATOMS: atom_id res chain seq x y z
N MET A 1 -21.92 9.55 -0.19
CA MET A 1 -22.88 10.03 -1.22
C MET A 1 -23.11 8.91 -2.21
N PRO A 2 -24.32 8.63 -2.69
CA PRO A 2 -24.50 7.69 -3.77
C PRO A 2 -23.76 8.25 -5.00
N LEU A 3 -22.80 7.48 -5.51
CA LEU A 3 -22.03 7.91 -6.68
C LEU A 3 -22.89 7.70 -7.93
N ASN A 4 -23.06 8.76 -8.69
CA ASN A 4 -23.90 8.80 -9.89
C ASN A 4 -23.14 8.25 -11.11
N ALA A 5 -23.85 7.96 -12.21
CA ALA A 5 -23.21 7.55 -13.47
C ALA A 5 -22.15 8.56 -13.96
N SER A 6 -22.32 9.85 -13.63
CA SER A 6 -21.34 10.91 -13.93
C SER A 6 -19.99 10.67 -13.23
N ASP A 7 -19.96 10.15 -12.00
CA ASP A 7 -18.73 9.92 -11.25
C ASP A 7 -17.89 8.81 -11.91
N TRP A 8 -18.55 7.77 -12.43
CA TRP A 8 -17.88 6.71 -13.20
C TRP A 8 -17.31 7.24 -14.53
N LEU A 9 -18.04 8.11 -15.24
CA LEU A 9 -17.53 8.72 -16.47
C LEU A 9 -16.33 9.62 -16.19
N ILE A 10 -16.37 10.40 -15.11
CA ILE A 10 -15.24 11.22 -14.66
C ILE A 10 -14.05 10.32 -14.31
N ALA A 11 -14.26 9.22 -13.57
CA ALA A 11 -13.23 8.25 -13.24
C ALA A 11 -12.53 7.70 -14.48
N ILE A 12 -13.32 7.27 -15.49
CA ILE A 12 -12.79 6.78 -16.77
C ILE A 12 -11.98 7.86 -17.47
N ALA A 13 -12.54 9.07 -17.60
CA ALA A 13 -11.88 10.18 -18.31
C ALA A 13 -10.55 10.58 -17.64
N VAL A 14 -10.57 10.80 -16.32
CA VAL A 14 -9.37 11.21 -15.55
C VAL A 14 -8.30 10.13 -15.62
N ASN A 15 -8.63 8.85 -15.40
CA ASN A 15 -7.65 7.78 -15.45
C ASN A 15 -7.08 7.60 -16.87
N THR A 16 -7.91 7.73 -17.90
CA THR A 16 -7.44 7.64 -19.30
C THR A 16 -6.43 8.75 -19.61
N VAL A 17 -6.72 9.99 -19.20
CA VAL A 17 -5.80 11.11 -19.42
C VAL A 17 -4.52 10.95 -18.62
N LEU A 18 -4.61 10.69 -17.31
CA LEU A 18 -3.43 10.58 -16.44
C LEU A 18 -2.51 9.43 -16.84
N LEU A 19 -3.06 8.26 -17.12
CA LEU A 19 -2.27 7.11 -17.51
C LEU A 19 -1.81 7.19 -18.97
N GLY A 20 -2.55 7.87 -19.84
CA GLY A 20 -2.10 8.23 -21.18
C GLY A 20 -0.86 9.13 -21.11
N VAL A 21 -0.86 10.15 -20.24
CA VAL A 21 0.32 10.98 -20.00
C VAL A 21 1.46 10.14 -19.39
N ALA A 22 1.19 9.30 -18.41
CA ALA A 22 2.20 8.44 -17.80
C ALA A 22 2.85 7.46 -18.79
N ALA A 23 2.12 7.04 -19.82
CA ALA A 23 2.62 6.15 -20.87
C ALA A 23 3.66 6.81 -21.79
N ILE A 24 3.60 8.14 -21.96
CA ILE A 24 4.51 8.89 -22.85
C ILE A 24 5.70 9.52 -22.12
N VAL A 25 5.65 9.60 -20.77
CA VAL A 25 6.75 10.16 -19.98
C VAL A 25 7.97 9.24 -20.07
N PRO A 26 9.21 9.78 -20.28
CA PRO A 26 10.43 8.98 -20.42
C PRO A 26 10.73 8.09 -19.20
N LYS A 27 10.51 8.61 -17.99
CA LYS A 27 10.69 7.86 -16.74
C LYS A 27 9.43 7.07 -16.41
N LYS A 28 9.42 5.79 -16.78
CA LYS A 28 8.25 4.92 -16.58
C LYS A 28 8.17 4.45 -15.14
N LEU A 29 7.08 4.82 -14.45
CA LEU A 29 6.73 4.31 -13.11
C LEU A 29 5.92 3.02 -13.17
N LEU A 30 5.31 2.71 -14.32
CA LEU A 30 4.48 1.55 -14.57
C LEU A 30 4.92 0.84 -15.86
N THR A 31 4.89 -0.48 -15.86
CA THR A 31 4.99 -1.26 -17.09
C THR A 31 3.69 -1.17 -17.91
N PRO A 32 3.65 -1.58 -19.19
CA PRO A 32 2.39 -1.59 -19.95
C PRO A 32 1.26 -2.38 -19.27
N GLY A 33 1.57 -3.55 -18.69
CA GLY A 33 0.61 -4.31 -17.89
C GLY A 33 0.23 -3.58 -16.60
N GLY A 34 1.19 -2.89 -15.95
CA GLY A 34 0.94 -2.05 -14.81
C GLY A 34 -0.02 -0.89 -15.12
N LEU A 35 0.15 -0.22 -16.27
CA LEU A 35 -0.74 0.86 -16.74
C LEU A 35 -2.19 0.39 -16.90
N ALA A 36 -2.41 -0.75 -17.59
CA ALA A 36 -3.75 -1.28 -17.80
C ALA A 36 -4.44 -1.65 -16.48
N ASN A 37 -3.71 -2.28 -15.55
CA ASN A 37 -4.25 -2.67 -14.26
C ASN A 37 -4.43 -1.46 -13.31
N ALA A 38 -3.55 -0.47 -13.37
CA ALA A 38 -3.72 0.80 -12.64
C ALA A 38 -4.93 1.59 -13.15
N TRP A 39 -5.25 1.51 -14.45
CA TRP A 39 -6.47 2.11 -15.02
C TRP A 39 -7.73 1.48 -14.41
N ILE A 40 -7.80 0.13 -14.41
CA ILE A 40 -8.93 -0.61 -13.80
C ILE A 40 -9.06 -0.24 -12.32
N LEU A 41 -7.96 -0.28 -11.58
CA LEU A 41 -7.92 0.06 -10.16
C LEU A 41 -8.41 1.49 -9.91
N GLY A 42 -7.90 2.46 -10.66
CA GLY A 42 -8.23 3.87 -10.49
C GLY A 42 -9.69 4.16 -10.79
N VAL A 43 -10.27 3.53 -11.83
CA VAL A 43 -11.70 3.63 -12.14
C VAL A 43 -12.54 3.03 -11.03
N LEU A 44 -12.18 1.84 -10.52
CA LEU A 44 -12.90 1.20 -9.41
C LEU A 44 -12.85 2.04 -8.14
N VAL A 45 -11.67 2.50 -7.73
CA VAL A 45 -11.53 3.26 -6.47
C VAL A 45 -12.29 4.60 -6.56
N TRP A 46 -12.16 5.33 -7.67
CA TRP A 46 -12.94 6.57 -7.86
C TRP A 46 -14.43 6.29 -7.91
N GLY A 47 -14.85 5.28 -8.69
CA GLY A 47 -16.24 4.89 -8.81
C GLY A 47 -16.87 4.38 -7.52
N CYS A 48 -16.10 3.88 -6.56
CA CYS A 48 -16.60 3.34 -5.29
C CYS A 48 -16.49 4.32 -4.11
N LEU A 49 -15.38 5.08 -4.01
CA LEU A 49 -15.09 5.97 -2.89
C LEU A 49 -14.95 7.45 -3.28
N GLY A 50 -15.17 7.77 -4.56
CA GLY A 50 -15.01 9.13 -5.07
C GLY A 50 -13.56 9.58 -5.17
N TRP A 51 -13.38 10.88 -5.42
CA TRP A 51 -12.06 11.50 -5.58
C TRP A 51 -11.19 11.40 -4.30
N GLN A 52 -11.80 11.32 -3.12
CA GLN A 52 -11.08 11.18 -1.86
C GLN A 52 -10.30 9.85 -1.78
N GLY A 53 -10.98 8.73 -2.07
CA GLY A 53 -10.33 7.42 -2.14
C GLY A 53 -9.25 7.38 -3.21
N TYR A 54 -9.52 7.98 -4.37
CA TYR A 54 -8.56 8.07 -5.47
C TYR A 54 -7.30 8.87 -5.10
N LEU A 55 -7.46 10.03 -4.46
CA LEU A 55 -6.31 10.85 -4.03
C LEU A 55 -5.43 10.14 -3.00
N LEU A 56 -6.03 9.34 -2.10
CA LEU A 56 -5.24 8.52 -1.16
C LEU A 56 -4.37 7.51 -1.92
N VAL A 57 -4.94 6.82 -2.90
CA VAL A 57 -4.19 5.86 -3.74
C VAL A 57 -3.11 6.55 -4.54
N MET A 58 -3.39 7.72 -5.12
CA MET A 58 -2.39 8.52 -5.84
C MET A 58 -1.26 8.97 -4.93
N PHE A 59 -1.55 9.41 -3.72
CA PHE A 59 -0.53 9.75 -2.71
C PHE A 59 0.37 8.53 -2.41
N TYR A 60 -0.25 7.37 -2.11
CA TYR A 60 0.51 6.13 -1.93
C TYR A 60 1.42 5.83 -3.12
N PHE A 61 0.87 5.87 -4.34
CA PHE A 61 1.61 5.54 -5.56
C PHE A 61 2.80 6.48 -5.79
N LEU A 62 2.59 7.80 -5.65
CA LEU A 62 3.62 8.79 -5.91
C LEU A 62 4.71 8.75 -4.83
N VAL A 63 4.33 8.73 -3.56
CA VAL A 63 5.29 8.68 -2.44
C VAL A 63 6.05 7.35 -2.45
N GLY A 64 5.36 6.22 -2.58
CA GLY A 64 5.99 4.91 -2.63
C GLY A 64 6.94 4.76 -3.82
N SER A 65 6.55 5.28 -5.00
CA SER A 65 7.46 5.32 -6.16
C SER A 65 8.65 6.25 -5.93
N GLY A 66 8.43 7.41 -5.30
CA GLY A 66 9.50 8.34 -4.95
C GLY A 66 10.53 7.73 -4.01
N VAL A 67 10.06 7.06 -2.95
CA VAL A 67 10.93 6.39 -1.96
C VAL A 67 11.77 5.27 -2.60
N THR A 68 11.23 4.55 -3.59
CA THR A 68 11.97 3.51 -4.33
C THR A 68 13.22 4.08 -5.04
N PHE A 69 13.23 5.36 -5.41
CA PHE A 69 14.41 5.99 -6.02
C PHE A 69 15.43 6.51 -5.00
N ILE A 70 15.10 6.59 -3.72
CA ILE A 70 16.04 7.03 -2.69
C ILE A 70 17.18 6.00 -2.56
N GLY A 71 18.43 6.47 -2.64
CA GLY A 71 19.61 5.63 -2.55
C GLY A 71 19.74 4.59 -3.68
N LYS A 72 19.16 4.86 -4.86
CA LYS A 72 19.12 3.91 -5.98
C LYS A 72 20.52 3.41 -6.35
N ASP A 73 21.49 4.28 -6.52
CA ASP A 73 22.85 3.91 -6.93
C ASP A 73 23.52 2.96 -5.91
N GLN A 74 23.29 3.21 -4.61
CA GLN A 74 23.79 2.35 -3.54
C GLN A 74 23.12 0.97 -3.56
N LYS A 75 21.80 0.92 -3.78
CA LYS A 75 21.05 -0.34 -3.88
C LYS A 75 21.42 -1.14 -5.12
N GLU A 76 21.67 -0.49 -6.26
CA GLU A 76 22.16 -1.11 -7.50
C GLU A 76 23.56 -1.69 -7.31
N ALA A 77 24.48 -0.93 -6.68
CA ALA A 77 25.84 -1.41 -6.39
C ALA A 77 25.86 -2.67 -5.48
N LEU A 78 24.86 -2.81 -4.60
CA LEU A 78 24.69 -3.97 -3.73
C LEU A 78 23.86 -5.11 -4.35
N GLY A 79 23.28 -4.91 -5.55
CA GLY A 79 22.40 -5.88 -6.20
C GLY A 79 21.03 -6.09 -5.52
N ILE A 80 20.59 -5.13 -4.69
CA ILE A 80 19.34 -5.19 -3.92
C ILE A 80 18.31 -4.13 -4.34
N ALA A 81 18.54 -3.48 -5.48
CA ALA A 81 17.61 -2.52 -6.05
C ALA A 81 16.33 -3.21 -6.55
N GLU A 82 15.23 -2.46 -6.54
CA GLU A 82 13.94 -2.93 -7.04
C GLU A 82 14.03 -3.31 -8.54
N ALA A 83 13.41 -4.44 -8.89
CA ALA A 83 13.42 -4.95 -10.25
C ALA A 83 12.82 -3.92 -11.24
N ARG A 84 13.15 -4.05 -12.52
CA ARG A 84 12.64 -3.20 -13.61
C ARG A 84 12.88 -1.70 -13.35
N SER A 85 13.99 -1.36 -12.71
CA SER A 85 14.32 0.03 -12.30
C SER A 85 13.21 0.71 -11.49
N GLY A 86 12.45 -0.07 -10.72
CA GLY A 86 11.34 0.41 -9.89
C GLY A 86 10.01 0.57 -10.63
N ALA A 87 9.89 0.19 -11.90
CA ALA A 87 8.62 0.23 -12.63
C ALA A 87 7.67 -0.89 -12.17
N ARG A 88 6.49 -0.50 -11.67
CA ARG A 88 5.50 -1.42 -11.11
C ARG A 88 4.74 -2.19 -12.20
N GLY A 89 4.71 -3.51 -12.09
CA GLY A 89 3.93 -4.38 -12.95
C GLY A 89 2.51 -4.63 -12.43
N ALA A 90 1.72 -5.43 -13.17
CA ALA A 90 0.36 -5.80 -12.78
C ALA A 90 0.31 -6.47 -11.39
N GLY A 91 1.23 -7.40 -11.10
CA GLY A 91 1.31 -8.06 -9.79
C GLY A 91 1.54 -7.06 -8.66
N ASN A 92 2.47 -6.10 -8.82
CA ASN A 92 2.69 -5.06 -7.81
C ASN A 92 1.46 -4.15 -7.63
N VAL A 93 0.70 -3.85 -8.70
CA VAL A 93 -0.53 -3.04 -8.61
C VAL A 93 -1.55 -3.74 -7.72
N TRP A 94 -1.86 -5.01 -8.03
CA TRP A 94 -2.84 -5.79 -7.25
C TRP A 94 -2.30 -6.23 -5.90
N GLY A 95 -1.04 -6.61 -5.80
CA GLY A 95 -0.39 -6.92 -4.53
C GLY A 95 -0.50 -5.78 -3.52
N SER A 96 -0.41 -4.53 -4.01
CA SER A 96 -0.49 -3.34 -3.16
C SER A 96 -1.92 -2.89 -2.84
N ALA A 97 -2.89 -3.11 -3.73
CA ALA A 97 -4.16 -2.40 -3.69
C ALA A 97 -5.41 -3.29 -3.71
N LEU A 98 -5.27 -4.62 -3.87
CA LEU A 98 -6.41 -5.52 -3.93
C LEU A 98 -7.31 -5.40 -2.70
N VAL A 99 -6.74 -5.45 -1.50
CA VAL A 99 -7.49 -5.40 -0.24
C VAL A 99 -8.22 -4.07 -0.09
N GLY A 100 -7.52 -2.95 -0.37
CA GLY A 100 -8.15 -1.64 -0.36
C GLY A 100 -9.29 -1.56 -1.38
N THR A 101 -9.10 -2.10 -2.59
CA THR A 101 -10.15 -2.11 -3.62
C THR A 101 -11.35 -2.94 -3.18
N VAL A 102 -11.15 -4.09 -2.55
CA VAL A 102 -12.25 -4.90 -1.98
C VAL A 102 -13.01 -4.10 -0.92
N CYS A 103 -12.32 -3.44 0.00
CA CYS A 103 -12.97 -2.55 0.98
C CYS A 103 -13.80 -1.45 0.28
N ALA A 104 -13.24 -0.81 -0.74
CA ALA A 104 -13.92 0.25 -1.50
C ALA A 104 -15.20 -0.27 -2.20
N VAL A 105 -15.13 -1.43 -2.85
CA VAL A 105 -16.28 -2.06 -3.50
C VAL A 105 -17.35 -2.43 -2.47
N LEU A 106 -16.97 -2.98 -1.31
CA LEU A 106 -17.91 -3.29 -0.24
C LEU A 106 -18.59 -2.02 0.29
N VAL A 107 -17.85 -0.94 0.51
CA VAL A 107 -18.44 0.38 0.89
C VAL A 107 -19.47 0.82 -0.14
N PHE A 108 -19.14 0.73 -1.43
CA PHE A 108 -20.07 1.10 -2.51
C PHE A 108 -21.34 0.25 -2.48
N VAL A 109 -21.20 -1.08 -2.42
CA VAL A 109 -22.35 -2.00 -2.41
C VAL A 109 -23.25 -1.77 -1.21
N LEU A 110 -22.69 -1.64 -0.01
CA LEU A 110 -23.46 -1.38 1.21
C LEU A 110 -24.18 -0.03 1.17
N THR A 111 -23.53 0.99 0.61
CA THR A 111 -24.10 2.32 0.46
C THR A 111 -25.27 2.32 -0.56
N ASP A 112 -25.08 1.69 -1.72
CA ASP A 112 -26.07 1.61 -2.80
C ASP A 112 -27.31 0.83 -2.34
N GLN A 113 -27.11 -0.33 -1.72
CA GLN A 113 -28.21 -1.17 -1.24
C GLN A 113 -28.79 -0.71 0.10
N LYS A 114 -28.19 0.29 0.76
CA LYS A 114 -28.60 0.80 2.08
C LYS A 114 -28.68 -0.27 3.17
N ILE A 115 -27.76 -1.24 3.13
CA ILE A 115 -27.66 -2.31 4.12
C ILE A 115 -26.38 -2.15 4.94
N ALA A 116 -26.39 -2.63 6.19
CA ALA A 116 -25.23 -2.67 7.08
C ALA A 116 -24.39 -1.37 7.09
N ILE A 117 -25.07 -0.23 7.12
CA ILE A 117 -24.46 1.10 7.00
C ILE A 117 -23.42 1.34 8.10
N ASP A 118 -23.60 0.72 9.27
CA ASP A 118 -22.68 0.81 10.41
C ASP A 118 -21.29 0.21 10.11
N LEU A 119 -21.18 -0.67 9.11
CA LEU A 119 -19.90 -1.23 8.67
C LEU A 119 -19.12 -0.31 7.73
N ILE A 120 -19.75 0.72 7.15
CA ILE A 120 -19.11 1.61 6.17
C ILE A 120 -17.89 2.32 6.77
N PRO A 121 -17.94 2.92 7.98
CA PRO A 121 -16.76 3.54 8.58
C PRO A 121 -15.63 2.54 8.82
N LEU A 122 -15.93 1.32 9.22
CA LEU A 122 -14.95 0.26 9.47
C LEU A 122 -14.28 -0.21 8.17
N LEU A 123 -15.05 -0.41 7.11
CA LEU A 123 -14.51 -0.77 5.79
C LEU A 123 -13.67 0.37 5.19
N THR A 124 -14.09 1.62 5.40
CA THR A 124 -13.29 2.79 4.98
C THR A 124 -12.00 2.89 5.79
N LEU A 125 -12.04 2.59 7.09
CA LEU A 125 -10.84 2.46 7.93
C LEU A 125 -9.92 1.35 7.41
N GLY A 126 -10.46 0.18 7.06
CA GLY A 126 -9.73 -0.93 6.46
C GLY A 126 -9.09 -0.55 5.11
N PHE A 127 -9.81 0.21 4.28
CA PHE A 127 -9.27 0.78 3.04
C PHE A 127 -8.03 1.63 3.31
N VAL A 128 -8.13 2.62 4.21
CA VAL A 128 -7.00 3.50 4.54
C VAL A 128 -5.85 2.70 5.16
N ALA A 129 -6.14 1.79 6.10
CA ALA A 129 -5.15 0.98 6.79
C ALA A 129 -4.37 0.07 5.82
N SER A 130 -5.01 -0.48 4.78
CA SER A 130 -4.33 -1.29 3.77
C SER A 130 -3.24 -0.50 3.04
N PHE A 131 -3.50 0.75 2.69
CA PHE A 131 -2.52 1.63 2.06
C PHE A 131 -1.48 2.18 3.06
N CYS A 132 -1.86 2.42 4.32
CA CYS A 132 -0.90 2.74 5.39
C CYS A 132 0.12 1.62 5.57
N THR A 133 -0.36 0.38 5.59
CA THR A 133 0.48 -0.82 5.70
C THR A 133 1.42 -0.92 4.49
N LYS A 134 0.90 -0.76 3.28
CA LYS A 134 1.73 -0.88 2.08
C LYS A 134 2.76 0.25 1.96
N LEU A 135 2.42 1.48 2.35
CA LEU A 135 3.40 2.56 2.36
C LEU A 135 4.44 2.38 3.45
N SER A 136 4.03 1.88 4.63
CA SER A 136 4.93 1.52 5.73
C SER A 136 5.97 0.49 5.29
N ASP A 137 5.52 -0.61 4.68
CA ASP A 137 6.38 -1.64 4.12
C ASP A 137 7.35 -1.06 3.07
N THR A 138 6.83 -0.33 2.09
CA THR A 138 7.66 0.26 1.03
C THR A 138 8.72 1.23 1.60
N CYS A 139 8.33 2.12 2.51
CA CYS A 139 9.27 3.04 3.15
C CYS A 139 10.31 2.28 4.00
N GLY A 140 9.86 1.30 4.77
CA GLY A 140 10.71 0.48 5.64
C GLY A 140 11.77 -0.28 4.84
N THR A 141 11.34 -0.96 3.79
CA THR A 141 12.20 -1.75 2.92
C THR A 141 13.20 -0.87 2.15
N GLU A 142 12.71 0.18 1.50
CA GLU A 142 13.55 1.02 0.64
C GLU A 142 14.58 1.85 1.43
N ILE A 143 14.17 2.43 2.56
CA ILE A 143 15.08 3.18 3.44
C ILE A 143 16.01 2.23 4.19
N GLY A 144 15.51 1.07 4.63
CA GLY A 144 16.34 0.03 5.24
C GLY A 144 17.43 -0.49 4.30
N LYS A 145 17.09 -0.75 3.03
CA LYS A 145 18.06 -1.14 1.99
C LYS A 145 19.07 -0.02 1.70
N ALA A 146 18.64 1.25 1.66
CA ALA A 146 19.52 2.37 1.32
C ALA A 146 20.43 2.77 2.49
N TYR A 147 19.89 2.88 3.70
CA TYR A 147 20.56 3.54 4.82
C TYR A 147 20.65 2.74 6.11
N GLY A 148 20.07 1.51 6.18
CA GLY A 148 20.14 0.67 7.37
C GLY A 148 21.60 0.42 7.79
N GLN A 149 22.04 0.96 8.93
CA GLN A 149 23.40 0.78 9.43
C GLN A 149 23.60 -0.58 10.09
N ARG A 150 22.59 -1.01 10.85
CA ARG A 150 22.56 -2.29 11.52
C ARG A 150 21.28 -3.02 11.13
N THR A 151 21.44 -4.12 10.41
CA THR A 151 20.31 -4.92 9.90
C THR A 151 20.33 -6.26 10.60
N PHE A 152 19.18 -6.69 11.12
CA PHE A 152 19.01 -7.92 11.89
C PHE A 152 17.88 -8.75 11.30
N LEU A 153 18.05 -10.06 11.26
CA LEU A 153 16.95 -10.96 10.94
C LEU A 153 15.95 -10.95 12.09
N ILE A 154 14.68 -10.66 11.81
CA ILE A 154 13.65 -10.45 12.84
C ILE A 154 13.45 -11.67 13.76
N THR A 155 13.64 -12.89 13.24
CA THR A 155 13.44 -14.14 13.99
C THR A 155 14.55 -14.47 14.97
N THR A 156 15.80 -14.06 14.68
CA THR A 156 16.97 -14.47 15.45
C THR A 156 17.73 -13.32 16.07
N LEU A 157 17.42 -12.08 15.65
CA LEU A 157 18.13 -10.84 15.99
C LEU A 157 19.63 -10.90 15.65
N LYS A 158 20.03 -11.82 14.78
CA LYS A 158 21.43 -11.90 14.30
C LYS A 158 21.65 -10.88 13.19
N PRO A 159 22.83 -10.24 13.13
CA PRO A 159 23.18 -9.36 12.03
C PRO A 159 23.15 -10.10 10.69
N VAL A 160 22.54 -9.47 9.69
CA VAL A 160 22.46 -9.99 8.31
C VAL A 160 22.72 -8.85 7.31
N PRO A 161 23.11 -9.16 6.07
CA PRO A 161 23.25 -8.17 5.01
C PRO A 161 21.94 -7.41 4.75
N ARG A 162 22.06 -6.16 4.28
CA ARG A 162 20.90 -5.38 3.77
C ARG A 162 20.25 -6.14 2.61
N GLY A 163 18.92 -6.10 2.53
CA GLY A 163 18.16 -6.76 1.48
C GLY A 163 17.88 -8.24 1.73
N THR A 164 18.34 -8.82 2.87
CA THR A 164 17.93 -10.17 3.29
C THR A 164 16.43 -10.16 3.60
N GLU A 165 15.68 -11.14 3.11
CA GLU A 165 14.24 -11.28 3.40
C GLU A 165 14.01 -11.42 4.92
N GLY A 166 13.03 -10.67 5.42
CA GLY A 166 12.73 -10.60 6.86
C GLY A 166 13.77 -9.84 7.70
N ALA A 167 14.70 -9.14 7.08
CA ALA A 167 15.66 -8.30 7.79
C ALA A 167 15.04 -6.94 8.15
N VAL A 168 15.28 -6.46 9.36
CA VAL A 168 14.80 -5.18 9.89
C VAL A 168 15.96 -4.29 10.32
N SER A 169 15.78 -2.97 10.20
CA SER A 169 16.71 -1.96 10.71
C SER A 169 15.95 -0.84 11.41
N LEU A 170 16.61 -0.10 12.28
CA LEU A 170 15.99 1.04 12.97
C LEU A 170 15.54 2.11 11.97
N GLU A 171 16.40 2.44 11.00
CA GLU A 171 16.14 3.44 9.96
C GLU A 171 14.92 3.03 9.11
N GLY A 172 14.84 1.77 8.71
CA GLY A 172 13.70 1.22 7.98
C GLY A 172 12.42 1.27 8.82
N THR A 173 12.48 0.83 10.06
CA THR A 173 11.31 0.83 10.97
C THR A 173 10.77 2.26 11.19
N ILE A 174 11.65 3.23 11.45
CA ILE A 174 11.24 4.64 11.62
C ILE A 174 10.61 5.17 10.32
N ALA A 175 11.23 4.89 9.17
CA ALA A 175 10.70 5.31 7.87
C ALA A 175 9.31 4.70 7.60
N GLY A 176 9.10 3.44 7.94
CA GLY A 176 7.81 2.77 7.83
C GLY A 176 6.74 3.43 8.71
N VAL A 177 7.05 3.71 9.97
CA VAL A 177 6.14 4.42 10.88
C VAL A 177 5.80 5.82 10.36
N ILE A 178 6.79 6.58 9.90
CA ILE A 178 6.56 7.90 9.30
C ILE A 178 5.68 7.79 8.05
N GLY A 179 5.94 6.84 7.17
CA GLY A 179 5.14 6.60 5.97
C GLY A 179 3.69 6.27 6.28
N SER A 180 3.44 5.38 7.25
CA SER A 180 2.08 5.02 7.66
C SER A 180 1.32 6.20 8.27
N ILE A 181 1.95 6.99 9.13
CA ILE A 181 1.35 8.18 9.74
C ILE A 181 1.05 9.24 8.65
N ALA A 182 1.97 9.46 7.72
CA ALA A 182 1.78 10.45 6.66
C ALA A 182 0.54 10.16 5.81
N ILE A 183 0.36 8.92 5.35
CA ILE A 183 -0.82 8.56 4.54
C ILE A 183 -2.10 8.49 5.39
N ALA A 184 -2.03 8.13 6.68
CA ALA A 184 -3.16 8.16 7.59
C ALA A 184 -3.66 9.61 7.81
N ILE A 185 -2.74 10.59 7.94
CA ILE A 185 -3.09 12.01 8.00
C ILE A 185 -3.79 12.45 6.71
N VAL A 186 -3.30 12.02 5.54
CA VAL A 186 -3.98 12.28 4.26
C VAL A 186 -5.39 11.69 4.28
N GLY A 187 -5.57 10.45 4.75
CA GLY A 187 -6.88 9.82 4.90
C GLY A 187 -7.84 10.62 5.80
N TRP A 188 -7.32 11.16 6.90
CA TRP A 188 -8.07 12.04 7.79
C TRP A 188 -8.44 13.37 7.10
N VAL A 189 -7.49 14.05 6.49
CA VAL A 189 -7.72 15.32 5.78
C VAL A 189 -8.75 15.17 4.66
N LEU A 190 -8.74 14.02 3.98
CA LEU A 190 -9.71 13.68 2.93
C LEU A 190 -11.08 13.27 3.50
N GLY A 191 -11.24 13.19 4.84
CA GLY A 191 -12.49 12.82 5.50
C GLY A 191 -12.83 11.33 5.41
N LEU A 192 -11.85 10.47 5.10
CA LEU A 192 -12.03 9.02 5.02
C LEU A 192 -12.03 8.36 6.40
N ILE A 193 -11.25 8.89 7.34
CA ILE A 193 -11.13 8.37 8.71
C ILE A 193 -11.22 9.52 9.73
N SER A 194 -11.54 9.18 10.98
CA SER A 194 -11.48 10.11 12.11
C SER A 194 -10.03 10.35 12.59
N PRO A 195 -9.76 11.38 13.39
CA PRO A 195 -8.41 11.61 13.94
C PRO A 195 -7.84 10.41 14.72
N ILE A 196 -8.67 9.67 15.46
CA ILE A 196 -8.25 8.45 16.16
C ILE A 196 -7.83 7.35 15.16
N GLY A 197 -8.42 7.34 13.97
CA GLY A 197 -8.07 6.43 12.88
C GLY A 197 -6.61 6.54 12.46
N ILE A 198 -5.96 7.70 12.66
CA ILE A 198 -4.51 7.85 12.37
C ILE A 198 -3.70 6.89 13.25
N GLY A 199 -3.97 6.89 14.55
CA GLY A 199 -3.28 5.98 15.49
C GLY A 199 -3.59 4.51 15.20
N ILE A 200 -4.86 4.20 14.90
CA ILE A 200 -5.29 2.84 14.54
C ILE A 200 -4.54 2.34 13.30
N CYS A 201 -4.51 3.14 12.23
CA CYS A 201 -3.79 2.78 11.00
C CYS A 201 -2.28 2.62 11.22
N ALA A 202 -1.65 3.48 12.03
CA ALA A 202 -0.23 3.37 12.34
C ALA A 202 0.09 2.08 13.11
N ILE A 203 -0.71 1.73 14.11
CA ILE A 203 -0.57 0.47 14.87
C ILE A 203 -0.79 -0.73 13.94
N ALA A 204 -1.86 -0.71 13.15
CA ALA A 204 -2.18 -1.78 12.22
C ALA A 204 -1.07 -2.00 11.19
N ALA A 205 -0.51 -0.93 10.63
CA ALA A 205 0.61 -0.99 9.71
C ALA A 205 1.86 -1.58 10.37
N PHE A 206 2.20 -1.16 11.58
CA PHE A 206 3.35 -1.68 12.32
C PHE A 206 3.21 -3.18 12.61
N VAL A 207 2.03 -3.62 13.06
CA VAL A 207 1.75 -5.05 13.30
C VAL A 207 1.87 -5.85 12.01
N ALA A 208 1.25 -5.38 10.94
CA ALA A 208 1.25 -6.09 9.66
C ALA A 208 2.65 -6.21 9.05
N THR A 209 3.43 -5.13 9.02
CA THR A 209 4.80 -5.16 8.49
C THR A 209 5.75 -6.02 9.35
N THR A 210 5.50 -6.08 10.66
CA THR A 210 6.22 -6.99 11.55
C THR A 210 5.91 -8.46 11.20
N ILE A 211 4.64 -8.80 10.98
CA ILE A 211 4.23 -10.15 10.56
C ILE A 211 4.77 -10.47 9.17
N GLU A 212 4.75 -9.53 8.23
CA GLU A 212 5.35 -9.70 6.91
C GLU A 212 6.85 -10.03 7.00
N SER A 213 7.60 -9.30 7.82
CA SER A 213 9.03 -9.58 8.05
C SER A 213 9.25 -10.98 8.65
N LEU A 214 8.33 -11.45 9.52
CA LEU A 214 8.37 -12.82 10.03
C LEU A 214 8.09 -13.86 8.94
N ILE A 215 7.14 -13.60 8.05
CA ILE A 215 6.84 -14.45 6.89
C ILE A 215 8.06 -14.53 5.97
N GLY A 216 8.65 -13.40 5.59
CA GLY A 216 9.86 -13.34 4.78
C GLY A 216 11.04 -14.11 5.39
N ALA A 217 11.24 -13.97 6.71
CA ALA A 217 12.32 -14.66 7.41
C ALA A 217 12.12 -16.20 7.54
N THR A 218 10.91 -16.73 7.34
CA THR A 218 10.60 -18.13 7.71
C THR A 218 10.11 -19.00 6.57
N ILE A 219 9.19 -18.53 5.75
CA ILE A 219 8.44 -19.37 4.82
C ILE A 219 8.44 -18.90 3.36
N GLU A 220 8.72 -17.62 3.06
CA GLU A 220 8.60 -17.08 1.70
C GLU A 220 9.44 -17.90 0.69
N ASP A 221 10.70 -18.14 0.97
CA ASP A 221 11.59 -18.94 0.09
C ASP A 221 11.25 -20.43 0.03
N LYS A 222 10.45 -20.95 0.98
CA LYS A 222 10.14 -22.39 1.09
C LYS A 222 8.85 -22.77 0.41
N VAL A 223 7.99 -21.82 0.11
CA VAL A 223 6.62 -22.06 -0.38
C VAL A 223 6.46 -21.45 -1.76
N PRO A 224 6.46 -22.25 -2.84
CA PRO A 224 6.53 -21.74 -4.23
C PRO A 224 5.38 -20.80 -4.64
N PHE A 225 4.20 -20.90 -4.01
CA PHE A 225 3.08 -20.01 -4.31
C PHE A 225 3.09 -18.72 -3.49
N LEU A 226 3.97 -18.59 -2.50
CA LEU A 226 4.10 -17.43 -1.65
C LEU A 226 5.03 -16.39 -2.34
N THR A 227 4.61 -15.90 -3.48
CA THR A 227 5.36 -14.89 -4.21
C THR A 227 5.32 -13.55 -3.47
N HIS A 228 6.26 -12.67 -3.76
CA HIS A 228 6.30 -11.31 -3.20
C HIS A 228 4.97 -10.55 -3.35
N ASP A 229 4.25 -10.71 -4.49
CA ASP A 229 2.94 -10.09 -4.70
C ASP A 229 1.88 -10.69 -3.73
N VAL A 230 1.93 -12.00 -3.45
CA VAL A 230 1.04 -12.66 -2.49
C VAL A 230 1.33 -12.21 -1.05
N VAL A 231 2.61 -12.09 -0.69
CA VAL A 231 3.03 -11.57 0.63
C VAL A 231 2.52 -10.14 0.81
N ASN A 232 2.59 -9.31 -0.21
CA ASN A 232 2.03 -7.95 -0.19
C ASN A 232 0.52 -7.93 0.04
N ILE A 233 -0.24 -8.87 -0.60
CA ILE A 233 -1.68 -9.00 -0.36
C ILE A 233 -1.94 -9.39 1.10
N LEU A 234 -1.21 -10.38 1.63
CA LEU A 234 -1.35 -10.81 3.02
C LEU A 234 -1.03 -9.67 4.00
N ASN A 235 0.03 -8.92 3.75
CA ASN A 235 0.41 -7.77 4.56
C ASN A 235 -0.71 -6.73 4.61
N THR A 236 -1.21 -6.29 3.45
CA THR A 236 -2.31 -5.31 3.38
C THR A 236 -3.61 -5.84 4.00
N LEU A 237 -3.88 -7.14 3.87
CA LEU A 237 -5.03 -7.81 4.49
C LEU A 237 -4.92 -7.82 6.02
N ILE A 238 -3.77 -8.19 6.57
CA ILE A 238 -3.51 -8.15 8.01
C ILE A 238 -3.72 -6.74 8.55
N GLY A 239 -3.16 -5.73 7.88
CA GLY A 239 -3.33 -4.34 8.27
C GLY A 239 -4.79 -3.89 8.29
N ALA A 240 -5.56 -4.24 7.25
CA ALA A 240 -6.99 -3.93 7.19
C ALA A 240 -7.77 -4.64 8.31
N ILE A 241 -7.52 -5.93 8.54
CA ILE A 241 -8.19 -6.72 9.60
C ILE A 241 -7.88 -6.16 10.98
N VAL A 242 -6.61 -5.87 11.27
CA VAL A 242 -6.19 -5.30 12.57
C VAL A 242 -6.86 -3.96 12.81
N ALA A 243 -6.88 -3.07 11.79
CA ALA A 243 -7.52 -1.77 11.92
C ALA A 243 -9.04 -1.89 12.17
N ILE A 244 -9.73 -2.77 11.42
CA ILE A 244 -11.17 -3.03 11.60
C ILE A 244 -11.42 -3.62 12.99
N ALA A 245 -10.61 -4.58 13.45
CA ALA A 245 -10.76 -5.19 14.77
C ALA A 245 -10.59 -4.16 15.92
N ILE A 246 -9.60 -3.26 15.81
CA ILE A 246 -9.43 -2.17 16.78
C ILE A 246 -10.62 -1.20 16.70
N GLY A 247 -11.07 -0.84 15.50
CA GLY A 247 -12.21 0.05 15.30
C GLY A 247 -13.53 -0.51 15.79
N LEU A 248 -13.71 -1.84 15.80
CA LEU A 248 -14.88 -2.51 16.39
C LEU A 248 -14.85 -2.54 17.93
N ALA A 249 -13.66 -2.46 18.52
CA ALA A 249 -13.50 -2.51 19.98
C ALA A 249 -13.63 -1.12 20.66
N LEU A 250 -13.64 -0.04 19.88
CA LEU A 250 -13.76 1.36 20.35
C LEU A 250 -15.17 1.91 20.15
#